data_c007ff91dae6efd178e18a7c487ead62
#
_entry.id   c007ff91dae6efd178e18a7c487ead62
#
_cell.length_a   1.000
_cell.length_b   1.000
_cell.length_c   1.000
_cell.angle_alpha   90.00
_cell.angle_beta   90.00
_cell.angle_gamma   90.00
#
_symmetry.space_group_name_H-M   'P 1'
#
loop_
_entity.id
_entity.type
_entity.pdbx_description
1 polymer ?
#
loop_
_entity_poly.entity_id
_entity_poly.type
_entity_poly.pdbx_seq_one_letter_code
_entity_poly.pdbx_strand_id
1 'polypeptide(L)'
;SVASRGLGDVYKRQLVFNLPLVALSIRFVGRAFLAKSLVSMVWCTVFQDVVFARVGCYTGDPLVAALFAGITWGFALALLYMRGSSSGGTDFLTMSIKVLRPHLSIGAVTGGIDLVVILLGWPVFGTVDSVLYGLVTTVITSLVIDKVMYGSSSSKMLTIITTKGQEIADEISRECERGSTMLKAIGTYTHTERQMLLCVCARPQVYRCLLYTSP
;
A
#
# COMPACT_ATOMS: atom_id res chain seq x y z
N SER A 1 43.10 -6.06 6.12
CA SER A 1 42.91 -4.68 6.64
C SER A 1 42.24 -3.69 5.66
N VAL A 2 42.19 -3.99 4.35
CA VAL A 2 41.44 -3.16 3.36
C VAL A 2 39.94 -3.44 3.43
N ALA A 3 39.54 -4.69 3.66
CA ALA A 3 38.14 -5.08 3.80
C ALA A 3 37.46 -4.44 5.03
N SER A 4 38.18 -4.27 6.14
CA SER A 4 37.60 -3.67 7.35
C SER A 4 37.41 -2.15 7.24
N ARG A 5 38.20 -1.45 6.42
CA ARG A 5 38.00 -0.02 6.15
C ARG A 5 36.80 0.21 5.21
N GLY A 6 36.60 -0.65 4.21
CA GLY A 6 35.47 -0.58 3.29
C GLY A 6 34.13 -0.83 3.98
N LEU A 7 34.05 -1.81 4.89
CA LEU A 7 32.83 -2.05 5.67
C LEU A 7 32.45 -0.85 6.54
N GLY A 8 33.42 -0.25 7.26
CA GLY A 8 33.16 0.90 8.09
C GLY A 8 32.61 2.11 7.33
N ASP A 9 33.08 2.32 6.10
CA ASP A 9 32.61 3.43 5.27
C ASP A 9 31.23 3.17 4.66
N VAL A 10 30.88 1.91 4.37
CA VAL A 10 29.52 1.52 3.94
C VAL A 10 28.52 1.75 5.06
N TYR A 11 28.82 1.31 6.28
CA TYR A 11 27.95 1.54 7.44
C TYR A 11 27.77 3.03 7.77
N LYS A 12 28.83 3.83 7.67
CA LYS A 12 28.73 5.28 7.86
C LYS A 12 27.83 5.94 6.83
N ARG A 13 27.97 5.58 5.54
CA ARG A 13 27.10 6.10 4.47
C ARG A 13 25.65 5.69 4.68
N GLN A 14 25.41 4.42 5.02
CA GLN A 14 24.07 3.93 5.34
C GLN A 14 23.45 4.67 6.52
N LEU A 15 24.23 4.94 7.58
CA LEU A 15 23.77 5.72 8.72
C LEU A 15 23.40 7.15 8.33
N VAL A 16 24.25 7.81 7.53
CA VAL A 16 24.01 9.18 7.04
C VAL A 16 22.72 9.28 6.22
N PHE A 17 22.46 8.29 5.34
CA PHE A 17 21.20 8.27 4.55
C PHE A 17 19.98 7.88 5.37
N ASN A 18 20.12 6.99 6.35
CA ASN A 18 19.00 6.57 7.19
C ASN A 18 18.61 7.61 8.25
N LEU A 19 19.56 8.41 8.74
CA LEU A 19 19.29 9.40 9.78
C LEU A 19 18.20 10.43 9.41
N PRO A 20 18.22 11.04 8.21
CA PRO A 20 17.14 11.93 7.76
C PRO A 20 15.80 11.18 7.62
N LEU A 21 15.80 9.93 7.15
CA LEU A 21 14.57 9.14 7.03
C LEU A 21 13.95 8.81 8.39
N VAL A 22 14.80 8.46 9.36
CA VAL A 22 14.39 8.25 10.76
C VAL A 22 13.85 9.54 11.37
N ALA A 23 14.53 10.66 11.18
CA ALA A 23 14.07 11.97 11.68
C ALA A 23 12.71 12.36 11.06
N LEU A 24 12.54 12.14 9.76
CA LEU A 24 11.29 12.36 9.04
C LEU A 24 10.17 11.48 9.61
N SER A 25 10.46 10.20 9.84
CA SER A 25 9.51 9.26 10.41
C SER A 25 9.08 9.62 11.84
N ILE A 26 10.01 10.06 12.69
CA ILE A 26 9.69 10.56 14.04
C ILE A 26 8.76 11.77 13.95
N ARG A 27 9.03 12.68 13.02
CA ARG A 27 8.29 13.93 12.86
C ARG A 27 6.85 13.72 12.38
N PHE A 28 6.63 12.78 11.45
CA PHE A 28 5.34 12.58 10.78
C PHE A 28 4.54 11.38 11.31
N VAL A 29 5.19 10.28 11.64
CA VAL A 29 4.52 9.04 12.07
C VAL A 29 4.54 8.88 13.60
N GLY A 30 5.65 9.24 14.23
CA GLY A 30 5.77 9.27 15.69
C GLY A 30 6.73 8.24 16.27
N ARG A 31 7.04 8.41 17.58
CA ARG A 31 8.03 7.60 18.31
C ARG A 31 7.62 6.14 18.49
N ALA A 32 6.32 5.87 18.65
CA ALA A 32 5.81 4.51 18.82
C ALA A 32 6.03 3.64 17.57
N PHE A 33 5.87 4.23 16.38
CA PHE A 33 6.19 3.58 15.11
C PHE A 33 7.68 3.22 15.02
N LEU A 34 8.56 4.17 15.38
CA LEU A 34 10.00 3.92 15.37
C LEU A 34 10.41 2.78 16.32
N ALA A 35 9.88 2.76 17.53
CA ALA A 35 10.18 1.70 18.51
C ALA A 35 9.79 0.31 17.99
N LYS A 36 8.59 0.19 17.40
CA LYS A 36 8.14 -1.06 16.76
C LYS A 36 9.02 -1.44 15.56
N SER A 37 9.40 -0.46 14.74
CA SER A 37 10.25 -0.70 13.58
C SER A 37 11.65 -1.16 13.98
N LEU A 38 12.23 -0.61 15.05
CA LEU A 38 13.51 -1.08 15.56
C LEU A 38 13.46 -2.56 15.98
N VAL A 39 12.39 -2.98 16.66
CA VAL A 39 12.19 -4.40 17.02
C VAL A 39 12.09 -5.26 15.76
N SER A 40 11.30 -4.81 14.77
CA SER A 40 11.16 -5.53 13.49
C SER A 40 12.49 -5.63 12.74
N MET A 41 13.28 -4.56 12.71
CA MET A 41 14.59 -4.55 12.06
C MET A 41 15.56 -5.55 12.72
N VAL A 42 15.60 -5.59 14.05
CA VAL A 42 16.44 -6.57 14.80
C VAL A 42 16.04 -8.00 14.41
N TRP A 43 14.75 -8.32 14.44
CA TRP A 43 14.27 -9.64 14.05
C TRP A 43 14.56 -9.96 12.58
N CYS A 44 14.33 -9.03 11.66
CA CYS A 44 14.69 -9.21 10.26
C CYS A 44 16.18 -9.54 10.08
N THR A 45 17.07 -8.80 10.75
CA THR A 45 18.51 -9.06 10.71
C THR A 45 18.84 -10.45 11.25
N VAL A 46 18.30 -10.82 12.42
CA VAL A 46 18.52 -12.14 13.01
C VAL A 46 18.06 -13.26 12.07
N PHE A 47 16.87 -13.13 11.46
CA PHE A 47 16.38 -14.13 10.51
C PHE A 47 17.25 -14.20 9.25
N GLN A 48 17.68 -13.07 8.70
CA GLN A 48 18.55 -13.03 7.52
C GLN A 48 19.91 -13.67 7.80
N ASP A 49 20.55 -13.30 8.90
CA ASP A 49 21.93 -13.69 9.20
C ASP A 49 22.05 -15.10 9.78
N VAL A 50 21.05 -15.57 10.54
CA VAL A 50 21.11 -16.86 11.24
C VAL A 50 20.33 -17.95 10.54
N VAL A 51 19.10 -17.65 10.10
CA VAL A 51 18.21 -18.66 9.52
C VAL A 51 18.46 -18.78 8.03
N PHE A 52 18.34 -17.67 7.29
CA PHE A 52 18.43 -17.69 5.82
C PHE A 52 19.87 -17.86 5.30
N ALA A 53 20.90 -17.50 6.09
CA ALA A 53 22.28 -17.78 5.70
C ALA A 53 22.56 -19.28 5.49
N ARG A 54 21.74 -20.16 6.06
CA ARG A 54 21.86 -21.63 5.92
C ARG A 54 20.95 -22.22 4.85
N VAL A 55 20.07 -21.42 4.29
CA VAL A 55 19.17 -21.84 3.20
C VAL A 55 19.85 -21.59 1.87
N GLY A 56 19.90 -22.61 1.00
CA GLY A 56 20.50 -22.47 -0.33
C GLY A 56 19.76 -21.42 -1.18
N CYS A 57 20.51 -20.72 -2.03
CA CYS A 57 19.91 -19.78 -2.98
C CYS A 57 19.16 -20.54 -4.09
N TYR A 58 18.03 -20.00 -4.50
CA TYR A 58 17.35 -20.47 -5.69
C TYR A 58 18.15 -20.16 -6.95
N THR A 59 18.45 -21.19 -7.73
CA THR A 59 19.30 -21.11 -8.96
C THR A 59 18.50 -21.34 -10.25
N GLY A 60 17.16 -21.33 -10.18
CA GLY A 60 16.28 -21.53 -11.33
C GLY A 60 16.04 -20.26 -12.14
N ASP A 61 14.88 -20.18 -12.79
CA ASP A 61 14.48 -19.07 -13.65
C ASP A 61 14.40 -17.75 -12.86
N PRO A 62 15.12 -16.68 -13.27
CA PRO A 62 15.10 -15.39 -12.60
C PRO A 62 13.70 -14.73 -12.56
N LEU A 63 12.86 -14.96 -13.57
CA LEU A 63 11.50 -14.43 -13.60
C LEU A 63 10.65 -15.07 -12.50
N VAL A 64 10.75 -16.38 -12.32
CA VAL A 64 10.05 -17.10 -11.24
C VAL A 64 10.54 -16.60 -9.88
N ALA A 65 11.85 -16.39 -9.72
CA ALA A 65 12.42 -15.82 -8.52
C ALA A 65 11.85 -14.42 -8.23
N ALA A 66 11.77 -13.54 -9.24
CA ALA A 66 11.24 -12.18 -9.12
C ALA A 66 9.75 -12.17 -8.71
N LEU A 67 8.94 -13.07 -9.30
CA LEU A 67 7.52 -13.22 -8.97
C LEU A 67 7.32 -13.62 -7.51
N PHE A 68 7.96 -14.71 -7.08
CA PHE A 68 7.84 -15.20 -5.70
C PHE A 68 8.43 -14.25 -4.68
N ALA A 69 9.55 -13.58 -5.00
CA ALA A 69 10.13 -12.54 -4.15
C ALA A 69 9.14 -11.39 -3.95
N GLY A 70 8.52 -10.90 -5.02
CA GLY A 70 7.52 -9.83 -4.94
C GLY A 70 6.30 -10.20 -4.09
N ILE A 71 5.80 -11.43 -4.24
CA ILE A 71 4.67 -11.92 -3.44
C ILE A 71 5.06 -12.02 -1.96
N THR A 72 6.15 -12.69 -1.66
CA THR A 72 6.59 -12.94 -0.29
C THR A 72 6.95 -11.64 0.42
N TRP A 73 7.72 -10.77 -0.24
CA TRP A 73 8.12 -9.48 0.30
C TRP A 73 6.93 -8.55 0.50
N GLY A 74 6.03 -8.47 -0.49
CA GLY A 74 4.81 -7.67 -0.39
C GLY A 74 3.89 -8.10 0.74
N PHE A 75 3.74 -9.41 0.95
CA PHE A 75 2.97 -9.95 2.06
C PHE A 75 3.61 -9.61 3.42
N ALA A 76 4.93 -9.78 3.55
CA ALA A 76 5.67 -9.46 4.76
C ALA A 76 5.57 -7.97 5.10
N LEU A 77 5.78 -7.07 4.11
CA LEU A 77 5.64 -5.63 4.30
C LEU A 77 4.22 -5.23 4.69
N ALA A 78 3.19 -5.80 4.06
CA ALA A 78 1.81 -5.53 4.42
C ALA A 78 1.53 -5.86 5.88
N LEU A 79 2.00 -7.00 6.39
CA LEU A 79 1.85 -7.38 7.81
C LEU A 79 2.57 -6.40 8.75
N LEU A 80 3.77 -5.94 8.39
CA LEU A 80 4.51 -4.95 9.16
C LEU A 80 3.75 -3.63 9.22
N TYR A 81 3.26 -3.14 8.08
CA TYR A 81 2.50 -1.89 8.00
C TYR A 81 1.17 -1.95 8.76
N MET A 82 0.47 -3.08 8.71
CA MET A 82 -0.76 -3.30 9.50
C MET A 82 -0.50 -3.24 11.01
N ARG A 83 0.68 -3.62 11.47
CA ARG A 83 1.10 -3.52 12.88
C ARG A 83 1.66 -2.15 13.25
N GLY A 84 1.73 -1.23 12.30
CA GLY A 84 2.32 0.10 12.47
C GLY A 84 3.82 0.02 12.74
N SER A 85 4.51 -0.79 11.96
CA SER A 85 5.97 -0.94 11.96
C SER A 85 6.50 -0.97 10.53
N SER A 86 7.81 -0.98 10.35
CA SER A 86 8.46 -1.06 9.04
C SER A 86 9.71 -1.94 9.09
N SER A 87 10.22 -2.33 7.93
CA SER A 87 11.49 -3.05 7.81
C SER A 87 12.71 -2.12 7.87
N GLY A 88 12.49 -0.81 7.86
CA GLY A 88 13.55 0.22 7.82
C GLY A 88 13.77 0.80 6.44
N GLY A 89 14.80 1.66 6.29
CA GLY A 89 15.18 2.23 5.00
C GLY A 89 14.07 3.08 4.35
N THR A 90 13.77 2.80 3.08
CA THR A 90 12.76 3.52 2.27
C THR A 90 11.34 3.38 2.80
N ASP A 91 11.04 2.37 3.62
CA ASP A 91 9.73 2.17 4.24
C ASP A 91 9.36 3.32 5.18
N PHE A 92 10.34 3.94 5.85
CA PHE A 92 10.11 5.14 6.65
C PHE A 92 9.56 6.29 5.80
N LEU A 93 10.06 6.42 4.57
CA LEU A 93 9.58 7.41 3.62
C LEU A 93 8.14 7.06 3.16
N THR A 94 7.88 5.79 2.85
CA THR A 94 6.54 5.31 2.49
C THR A 94 5.51 5.70 3.54
N MET A 95 5.76 5.39 4.81
CA MET A 95 4.83 5.70 5.88
C MET A 95 4.68 7.20 6.13
N SER A 96 5.76 7.97 5.98
CA SER A 96 5.72 9.43 6.09
C SER A 96 4.88 10.06 4.97
N ILE A 97 5.04 9.60 3.72
CA ILE A 97 4.22 10.04 2.58
C ILE A 97 2.77 9.65 2.78
N LYS A 98 2.48 8.46 3.30
CA LYS A 98 1.12 8.02 3.59
C LYS A 98 0.40 8.92 4.58
N VAL A 99 1.09 9.40 5.62
CA VAL A 99 0.54 10.37 6.57
C VAL A 99 0.27 11.72 5.89
N LEU A 100 1.16 12.18 5.01
CA LEU A 100 1.00 13.44 4.28
C LEU A 100 -0.06 13.36 3.17
N ARG A 101 -0.24 12.18 2.55
CA ARG A 101 -1.13 11.93 1.42
C ARG A 101 -2.03 10.72 1.69
N PRO A 102 -3.04 10.83 2.56
CA PRO A 102 -3.87 9.70 2.99
C PRO A 102 -4.66 9.01 1.87
N HIS A 103 -4.91 9.71 0.78
CA HIS A 103 -5.65 9.20 -0.39
C HIS A 103 -4.84 8.24 -1.26
N LEU A 104 -3.51 8.24 -1.16
CA LEU A 104 -2.66 7.30 -1.89
C LEU A 104 -2.66 5.94 -1.18
N SER A 105 -2.66 4.85 -1.95
CA SER A 105 -2.46 3.52 -1.37
C SER A 105 -1.00 3.33 -0.95
N ILE A 106 -0.77 2.50 0.08
CA ILE A 106 0.59 2.24 0.57
C ILE A 106 1.41 1.52 -0.50
N GLY A 107 0.80 0.55 -1.20
CA GLY A 107 1.46 -0.16 -2.29
C GLY A 107 1.88 0.79 -3.42
N ALA A 108 1.03 1.75 -3.82
CA ALA A 108 1.39 2.73 -4.83
C ALA A 108 2.55 3.64 -4.39
N VAL A 109 2.59 4.04 -3.13
CA VAL A 109 3.70 4.86 -2.59
C VAL A 109 4.99 4.05 -2.55
N THR A 110 4.94 2.80 -2.04
CA THR A 110 6.10 1.90 -2.01
C THR A 110 6.62 1.66 -3.42
N GLY A 111 5.74 1.25 -4.34
CA GLY A 111 6.10 1.00 -5.74
C GLY A 111 6.70 2.23 -6.44
N GLY A 112 6.18 3.42 -6.15
CA GLY A 112 6.73 4.67 -6.68
C GLY A 112 8.14 4.98 -6.17
N ILE A 113 8.41 4.76 -4.88
CA ILE A 113 9.74 4.93 -4.30
C ILE A 113 10.71 3.90 -4.87
N ASP A 114 10.31 2.63 -4.92
CA ASP A 114 11.15 1.54 -5.44
C ASP A 114 11.47 1.75 -6.92
N LEU A 115 10.50 2.23 -7.71
CA LEU A 115 10.72 2.60 -9.11
C LEU A 115 11.83 3.66 -9.25
N VAL A 116 11.79 4.70 -8.41
CA VAL A 116 12.84 5.73 -8.40
C VAL A 116 14.19 5.12 -8.04
N VAL A 117 14.23 4.26 -7.02
CA VAL A 117 15.48 3.58 -6.59
C VAL A 117 16.03 2.69 -7.71
N ILE A 118 15.19 1.93 -8.40
CA ILE A 118 15.59 1.08 -9.53
C ILE A 118 16.17 1.92 -10.67
N LEU A 119 15.50 3.02 -11.04
CA LEU A 119 15.96 3.90 -12.11
C LEU A 119 17.31 4.57 -11.77
N LEU A 120 17.47 5.00 -10.52
CA LEU A 120 18.73 5.57 -10.05
C LEU A 120 19.85 4.50 -9.94
N GLY A 121 19.48 3.26 -9.65
CA GLY A 121 20.39 2.12 -9.55
C GLY A 121 20.81 1.53 -10.91
N TRP A 122 20.14 1.88 -12.00
CA TRP A 122 20.43 1.34 -13.34
C TRP A 122 21.93 1.35 -13.70
N PRO A 123 22.68 2.45 -13.55
CA PRO A 123 24.11 2.47 -13.89
C PRO A 123 24.95 1.46 -13.08
N VAL A 124 24.44 1.05 -11.90
CA VAL A 124 25.12 0.12 -10.98
C VAL A 124 24.77 -1.33 -11.30
N PHE A 125 23.53 -1.61 -11.72
CA PHE A 125 23.07 -2.98 -12.03
C PHE A 125 23.70 -3.55 -13.31
N GLY A 126 24.14 -2.72 -14.23
CA GLY A 126 24.92 -3.11 -15.42
C GLY A 126 24.16 -3.84 -16.51
N THR A 127 22.99 -4.44 -16.24
CA THR A 127 22.17 -5.17 -17.21
C THR A 127 20.72 -4.68 -17.21
N VAL A 128 20.11 -4.63 -18.39
CA VAL A 128 18.70 -4.27 -18.56
C VAL A 128 17.80 -5.32 -17.90
N ASP A 129 18.18 -6.59 -17.98
CA ASP A 129 17.40 -7.68 -17.40
C ASP A 129 17.24 -7.54 -15.89
N SER A 130 18.27 -7.13 -15.17
CA SER A 130 18.19 -6.88 -13.72
C SER A 130 17.17 -5.80 -13.37
N VAL A 131 17.11 -4.74 -14.19
CA VAL A 131 16.12 -3.66 -14.03
C VAL A 131 14.71 -4.17 -14.31
N LEU A 132 14.52 -4.97 -15.36
CA LEU A 132 13.21 -5.54 -15.70
C LEU A 132 12.71 -6.49 -14.60
N TYR A 133 13.55 -7.38 -14.08
CA TYR A 133 13.17 -8.24 -12.96
C TYR A 133 12.87 -7.43 -11.69
N GLY A 134 13.64 -6.38 -11.43
CA GLY A 134 13.34 -5.42 -10.35
C GLY A 134 11.98 -4.76 -10.51
N LEU A 135 11.63 -4.31 -11.71
CA LEU A 135 10.31 -3.74 -12.01
C LEU A 135 9.18 -4.75 -11.79
N VAL A 136 9.34 -5.99 -12.26
CA VAL A 136 8.36 -7.06 -12.05
C VAL A 136 8.16 -7.29 -10.55
N THR A 137 9.23 -7.43 -9.78
CA THR A 137 9.17 -7.60 -8.32
C THR A 137 8.43 -6.44 -7.66
N THR A 138 8.78 -5.20 -8.01
CA THR A 138 8.17 -3.99 -7.44
C THR A 138 6.67 -3.90 -7.73
N VAL A 139 6.25 -4.16 -8.96
CA VAL A 139 4.83 -4.15 -9.33
C VAL A 139 4.06 -5.19 -8.52
N ILE A 140 4.57 -6.41 -8.42
CA ILE A 140 3.92 -7.47 -7.65
C ILE A 140 3.89 -7.12 -6.16
N THR A 141 4.99 -6.65 -5.59
CA THR A 141 5.06 -6.19 -4.20
C THR A 141 3.98 -5.14 -3.91
N SER A 142 3.88 -4.12 -4.74
CA SER A 142 2.89 -3.04 -4.63
C SER A 142 1.45 -3.58 -4.66
N LEU A 143 1.14 -4.46 -5.61
CA LEU A 143 -0.19 -5.07 -5.74
C LEU A 143 -0.54 -5.95 -4.54
N VAL A 144 0.43 -6.73 -4.05
CA VAL A 144 0.22 -7.60 -2.87
C VAL A 144 0.01 -6.78 -1.62
N ILE A 145 0.81 -5.74 -1.39
CA ILE A 145 0.62 -4.82 -0.26
C ILE A 145 -0.80 -4.27 -0.26
N ASP A 146 -1.25 -3.73 -1.39
CA ASP A 146 -2.59 -3.12 -1.46
C ASP A 146 -3.69 -4.16 -1.28
N LYS A 147 -3.53 -5.35 -1.84
CA LYS A 147 -4.52 -6.41 -1.73
C LYS A 147 -4.64 -6.96 -0.31
N VAL A 148 -3.53 -7.09 0.40
CA VAL A 148 -3.50 -7.56 1.80
C VAL A 148 -4.03 -6.48 2.75
N MET A 149 -3.63 -5.23 2.56
CA MET A 149 -4.00 -4.13 3.46
C MET A 149 -5.44 -3.64 3.28
N TYR A 150 -5.90 -3.56 2.04
CA TYR A 150 -7.23 -2.98 1.72
C TYR A 150 -8.25 -4.03 1.28
N GLY A 151 -7.83 -5.27 1.15
CA GLY A 151 -8.67 -6.39 0.72
C GLY A 151 -8.97 -6.39 -0.78
N SER A 152 -9.57 -7.48 -1.21
CA SER A 152 -9.99 -7.69 -2.61
C SER A 152 -11.25 -6.89 -2.96
N SER A 153 -12.04 -6.50 -1.96
CA SER A 153 -13.35 -5.88 -2.14
C SER A 153 -13.35 -4.46 -1.57
N SER A 154 -12.90 -3.48 -2.34
CA SER A 154 -13.14 -2.08 -2.01
C SER A 154 -14.61 -1.74 -2.25
N SER A 155 -15.43 -1.89 -1.23
CA SER A 155 -16.81 -1.39 -1.25
C SER A 155 -16.82 0.13 -1.36
N LYS A 156 -17.78 0.66 -2.12
CA LYS A 156 -18.04 2.09 -2.24
C LYS A 156 -19.39 2.38 -1.59
N MET A 157 -19.44 3.43 -0.81
CA MET A 157 -20.69 3.97 -0.32
C MET A 157 -21.22 4.97 -1.34
N LEU A 158 -22.38 4.68 -1.87
CA LEU A 158 -23.12 5.54 -2.79
C LEU A 158 -24.12 6.34 -1.96
N THR A 159 -24.11 7.66 -2.11
CA THR A 159 -25.08 8.56 -1.50
C THR A 159 -25.91 9.19 -2.61
N ILE A 160 -27.22 8.97 -2.60
CA ILE A 160 -28.16 9.47 -3.60
C ILE A 160 -29.16 10.39 -2.89
N ILE A 161 -29.28 11.65 -3.35
CA ILE A 161 -30.25 12.61 -2.82
C ILE A 161 -31.33 12.79 -3.85
N THR A 162 -32.56 12.45 -3.50
CA THR A 162 -33.70 12.41 -4.45
C THR A 162 -35.02 12.75 -3.77
N THR A 163 -36.01 13.01 -4.56
CA THR A 163 -37.42 13.11 -4.13
C THR A 163 -38.18 11.78 -4.29
N LYS A 164 -37.61 10.82 -5.05
CA LYS A 164 -38.21 9.51 -5.37
C LYS A 164 -37.44 8.38 -4.69
N GLY A 165 -37.15 8.51 -3.40
CA GLY A 165 -36.28 7.59 -2.68
C GLY A 165 -36.76 6.15 -2.68
N GLN A 166 -38.07 5.90 -2.53
CA GLN A 166 -38.60 4.55 -2.49
C GLN A 166 -38.47 3.84 -3.86
N GLU A 167 -38.81 4.51 -4.95
CA GLU A 167 -38.69 3.95 -6.30
C GLU A 167 -37.25 3.52 -6.60
N ILE A 168 -36.28 4.39 -6.25
CA ILE A 168 -34.86 4.13 -6.45
C ILE A 168 -34.36 3.03 -5.51
N ALA A 169 -34.86 2.96 -4.27
CA ALA A 169 -34.48 1.91 -3.32
C ALA A 169 -34.93 0.53 -3.80
N ASP A 170 -36.14 0.43 -4.33
CA ASP A 170 -36.70 -0.81 -4.87
C ASP A 170 -35.93 -1.27 -6.12
N GLU A 171 -35.54 -0.33 -6.98
CA GLU A 171 -34.75 -0.61 -8.18
C GLU A 171 -33.33 -1.08 -7.83
N ILE A 172 -32.66 -0.42 -6.86
CA ILE A 172 -31.35 -0.85 -6.36
C ILE A 172 -31.42 -2.24 -5.76
N SER A 173 -32.49 -2.54 -5.01
CA SER A 173 -32.70 -3.86 -4.41
C SER A 173 -32.86 -4.94 -5.49
N ARG A 174 -33.60 -4.63 -6.55
CA ARG A 174 -33.87 -5.57 -7.66
C ARG A 174 -32.65 -5.83 -8.53
N GLU A 175 -31.94 -4.77 -8.94
CA GLU A 175 -30.86 -4.87 -9.93
C GLU A 175 -29.47 -5.15 -9.31
N CYS A 176 -29.24 -4.66 -8.08
CA CYS A 176 -27.95 -4.81 -7.41
C CYS A 176 -27.97 -5.87 -6.32
N GLU A 177 -29.13 -6.43 -5.98
CA GLU A 177 -29.33 -7.36 -4.84
C GLU A 177 -28.71 -6.80 -3.55
N ARG A 178 -28.87 -5.48 -3.32
CA ARG A 178 -28.30 -4.75 -2.17
C ARG A 178 -29.37 -3.94 -1.47
N GLY A 179 -29.32 -4.01 -0.14
CA GLY A 179 -30.12 -3.13 0.70
C GLY A 179 -29.62 -1.68 0.65
N SER A 180 -30.54 -0.74 0.75
CA SER A 180 -30.23 0.68 0.91
C SER A 180 -30.86 1.19 2.21
N THR A 181 -30.25 2.21 2.81
CA THR A 181 -30.79 2.90 3.99
C THR A 181 -31.30 4.26 3.56
N MET A 182 -32.56 4.53 3.86
CA MET A 182 -33.19 5.83 3.54
C MET A 182 -33.17 6.73 4.77
N LEU A 183 -32.72 7.98 4.57
CA LEU A 183 -32.71 9.04 5.58
C LEU A 183 -33.49 10.24 5.06
N LYS A 184 -34.19 10.95 5.95
CA LYS A 184 -34.78 12.26 5.62
C LYS A 184 -33.67 13.31 5.58
N ALA A 185 -33.67 14.15 4.58
CA ALA A 185 -32.70 15.23 4.40
C ALA A 185 -33.45 16.52 4.03
N ILE A 186 -32.96 17.66 4.43
CA ILE A 186 -33.48 18.98 4.07
C ILE A 186 -32.41 19.71 3.28
N GLY A 187 -32.77 20.19 2.10
CA GLY A 187 -31.87 21.02 1.28
C GLY A 187 -31.61 22.35 1.98
N THR A 188 -30.36 22.64 2.30
CA THR A 188 -29.99 23.87 3.05
C THR A 188 -30.27 25.16 2.27
N TYR A 189 -30.24 25.10 0.96
CA TYR A 189 -30.49 26.25 0.09
C TYR A 189 -31.97 26.38 -0.31
N THR A 190 -32.61 25.24 -0.63
CA THR A 190 -34.01 25.22 -1.14
C THR A 190 -35.04 25.03 -0.05
N HIS A 191 -34.61 24.69 1.17
CA HIS A 191 -35.48 24.33 2.33
C HIS A 191 -36.53 23.25 2.00
N THR A 192 -36.30 22.47 0.94
CA THR A 192 -37.22 21.38 0.52
C THR A 192 -36.83 20.07 1.17
N GLU A 193 -37.84 19.28 1.57
CA GLU A 193 -37.60 17.91 2.02
C GLU A 193 -37.10 17.03 0.88
N ARG A 194 -36.07 16.27 1.16
CA ARG A 194 -35.42 15.30 0.26
C ARG A 194 -35.23 14.00 1.00
N GLN A 195 -35.00 12.94 0.24
CA GLN A 195 -34.64 11.63 0.76
C GLN A 195 -33.19 11.34 0.36
N MET A 196 -32.39 10.90 1.32
CA MET A 196 -31.03 10.48 1.09
C MET A 196 -30.96 8.97 1.21
N LEU A 197 -30.53 8.29 0.14
CA LEU A 197 -30.29 6.86 0.11
C LEU A 197 -28.80 6.60 0.28
N LEU A 198 -28.44 5.71 1.21
CA LEU A 198 -27.12 5.20 1.41
C LEU A 198 -27.08 3.74 0.95
N CYS A 199 -26.27 3.42 -0.05
CA CYS A 199 -26.07 2.06 -0.53
C CYS A 199 -24.58 1.73 -0.53
N VAL A 200 -24.22 0.54 -0.01
CA VAL A 200 -22.85 0.04 -0.04
C VAL A 200 -22.75 -1.05 -1.11
N CYS A 201 -21.97 -0.81 -2.14
CA CYS A 201 -21.81 -1.73 -3.26
C CYS A 201 -20.35 -1.90 -3.69
N ALA A 202 -20.05 -3.01 -4.37
CA ALA A 202 -18.73 -3.24 -4.94
C ALA A 202 -18.51 -2.34 -6.18
N ARG A 203 -17.25 -2.02 -6.50
CA ARG A 203 -16.90 -1.16 -7.64
C ARG A 203 -17.64 -1.49 -8.95
N PRO A 204 -17.76 -2.75 -9.39
CA PRO A 204 -18.46 -3.06 -10.64
C PRO A 204 -19.97 -2.76 -10.57
N GLN A 205 -20.57 -2.82 -9.38
CA GLN A 205 -21.99 -2.58 -9.17
C GLN A 205 -22.35 -1.09 -9.15
N VAL A 206 -21.37 -0.21 -8.85
CA VAL A 206 -21.58 1.25 -8.81
C VAL A 206 -22.10 1.75 -10.15
N TYR A 207 -21.55 1.28 -11.28
CA TYR A 207 -22.00 1.68 -12.60
C TYR A 207 -23.46 1.28 -12.89
N ARG A 208 -23.87 0.08 -12.46
CA ARG A 208 -25.25 -0.37 -12.58
C ARG A 208 -26.17 0.49 -11.73
N CYS A 209 -25.83 0.71 -10.46
CA CYS A 209 -26.62 1.56 -9.58
C CYS A 209 -26.74 3.00 -10.08
N LEU A 210 -25.69 3.58 -10.71
CA LEU A 210 -25.72 4.95 -11.24
C LEU A 210 -26.53 5.06 -12.54
N LEU A 211 -26.48 4.07 -13.42
CA LEU A 211 -27.24 4.08 -14.68
C LEU A 211 -28.75 4.14 -14.47
N TYR A 212 -29.25 3.48 -13.43
CA TYR A 212 -30.69 3.45 -13.13
C TYR A 212 -31.16 4.58 -12.21
N THR A 213 -30.24 5.39 -11.67
CA THR A 213 -30.58 6.55 -10.83
C THR A 213 -30.45 7.88 -11.58
N SER A 214 -29.96 7.87 -12.82
CA SER A 214 -29.91 9.05 -13.67
C SER A 214 -31.23 9.17 -14.46
N PRO A 215 -31.88 10.34 -14.47
CA PRO A 215 -33.10 10.56 -15.25
C PRO A 215 -32.83 10.51 -16.75
#